data_c189065d8b587a96fe8a4e5b023e5f01
#
_entry.id   c189065d8b587a96fe8a4e5b023e5f01
#
_cell.length_a   1.000
_cell.length_b   1.000
_cell.length_c   1.000
_cell.angle_alpha   90.00
_cell.angle_beta   90.00
_cell.angle_gamma   90.00
#
_symmetry.space_group_name_H-M   'P 1'
#
loop_
_entity.id
_entity.type
_entity.pdbx_description
1 polymer ?
#
loop_
_entity_poly.entity_id
_entity_poly.type
_entity_poly.pdbx_seq_one_letter_code
_entity_poly.pdbx_strand_id
1 'polypeptide(L)'
;MPRTSNKSDLILNYVNQFIQENGYAPSIREIGEAVGLRSTASVSYHLRQLQDKGLLQTPGSKGRKRAISTGVRPGQIPVVGLVTAGIPILAVENQEGTIPWEGDPGCFALRVRGESMVNAGILSGDLVVVRPQQTAMDGQIVVARIGDEATVKRLSRRGGEVWLLPENPDFEPIDGREADLIGLVKAVIRMYEN
;
A
#
# COMPACT_ATOMS: atom_id res chain seq x y z
N MET A 1 -12.55 14.36 -19.33
CA MET A 1 -13.61 13.37 -19.11
C MET A 1 -13.22 12.50 -17.96
N PRO A 2 -14.03 12.32 -16.90
CA PRO A 2 -13.68 11.46 -15.79
C PRO A 2 -13.57 10.02 -16.29
N ARG A 3 -12.42 9.36 -16.04
CA ARG A 3 -12.23 7.92 -16.28
C ARG A 3 -13.30 7.18 -15.49
N THR A 4 -14.19 6.47 -16.17
CA THR A 4 -15.11 5.51 -15.58
C THR A 4 -14.25 4.50 -14.82
N SER A 5 -14.29 4.52 -13.48
CA SER A 5 -13.53 3.55 -12.67
C SER A 5 -13.92 2.15 -13.13
N ASN A 6 -12.94 1.38 -13.55
CA ASN A 6 -13.14 0.01 -13.99
C ASN A 6 -13.80 -0.76 -12.84
N LYS A 7 -14.86 -1.55 -13.09
CA LYS A 7 -15.53 -2.37 -12.06
C LYS A 7 -14.56 -3.29 -11.31
N SER A 8 -13.49 -3.71 -11.98
CA SER A 8 -12.42 -4.49 -11.35
C SER A 8 -11.69 -3.70 -10.26
N ASP A 9 -11.42 -2.41 -10.48
CA ASP A 9 -10.74 -1.55 -9.49
C ASP A 9 -11.61 -1.31 -8.26
N LEU A 10 -12.92 -1.13 -8.46
CA LEU A 10 -13.88 -1.02 -7.34
C LEU A 10 -13.95 -2.30 -6.52
N ILE A 11 -13.96 -3.47 -7.18
CA ILE A 11 -13.95 -4.77 -6.52
C ILE A 11 -12.66 -4.95 -5.72
N LEU A 12 -11.50 -4.65 -6.31
CA LEU A 12 -10.20 -4.78 -5.63
C LEU A 12 -10.14 -3.90 -4.38
N ASN A 13 -10.53 -2.64 -4.49
CA ASN A 13 -10.55 -1.71 -3.36
C ASN A 13 -11.49 -2.19 -2.24
N TYR A 14 -12.71 -2.63 -2.60
CA TYR A 14 -13.65 -3.14 -1.62
C TYR A 14 -13.13 -4.41 -0.92
N VAL A 15 -12.57 -5.36 -1.67
CA VAL A 15 -12.03 -6.61 -1.10
C VAL A 15 -10.90 -6.28 -0.12
N ASN A 16 -9.99 -5.39 -0.49
CA ASN A 16 -8.89 -4.98 0.37
C ASN A 16 -9.40 -4.30 1.65
N GLN A 17 -10.30 -3.32 1.53
CA GLN A 17 -10.90 -2.63 2.68
C GLN A 17 -11.65 -3.61 3.59
N PHE A 18 -12.48 -4.48 3.04
CA PHE A 18 -13.25 -5.45 3.80
C PHE A 18 -12.36 -6.42 4.60
N ILE A 19 -11.27 -6.92 3.98
CA ILE A 19 -10.30 -7.79 4.65
C ILE A 19 -9.60 -7.03 5.79
N GLN A 20 -9.26 -5.77 5.59
CA GLN A 20 -8.65 -4.91 6.60
C GLN A 20 -9.55 -4.69 7.82
N GLU A 21 -10.83 -4.41 7.58
CA GLU A 21 -11.81 -4.13 8.64
C GLU A 21 -12.27 -5.39 9.38
N ASN A 22 -12.38 -6.52 8.69
CA ASN A 22 -13.02 -7.72 9.22
C ASN A 22 -12.05 -8.90 9.48
N GLY A 23 -10.82 -8.84 8.96
CA GLY A 23 -9.83 -9.93 9.10
C GLY A 23 -10.10 -11.17 8.26
N TYR A 24 -11.11 -11.14 7.37
CA TYR A 24 -11.44 -12.23 6.45
C TYR A 24 -12.00 -11.69 5.13
N ALA A 25 -11.95 -12.51 4.06
CA ALA A 25 -12.42 -12.10 2.75
C ALA A 25 -13.95 -11.98 2.66
N PRO A 26 -14.47 -11.00 1.89
CA PRO A 26 -15.90 -10.89 1.61
C PRO A 26 -16.38 -12.05 0.74
N SER A 27 -17.66 -12.39 0.83
CA SER A 27 -18.31 -13.32 -0.09
C SER A 27 -18.58 -12.63 -1.45
N ILE A 28 -18.79 -13.43 -2.50
CA ILE A 28 -19.15 -12.92 -3.84
C ILE A 28 -20.43 -12.06 -3.80
N ARG A 29 -21.37 -12.34 -2.87
CA ARG A 29 -22.59 -11.56 -2.71
C ARG A 29 -22.32 -10.20 -2.07
N GLU A 30 -21.52 -10.16 -0.99
CA GLU A 30 -21.10 -8.91 -0.34
C GLU A 30 -20.35 -8.00 -1.32
N ILE A 31 -19.44 -8.58 -2.14
CA ILE A 31 -18.76 -7.83 -3.21
C ILE A 31 -19.78 -7.28 -4.20
N GLY A 32 -20.72 -8.10 -4.68
CA GLY A 32 -21.74 -7.69 -5.63
C GLY A 32 -22.58 -6.52 -5.14
N GLU A 33 -23.06 -6.60 -3.89
CA GLU A 33 -23.85 -5.56 -3.24
C GLU A 33 -23.06 -4.25 -3.12
N ALA A 34 -21.80 -4.32 -2.67
CA ALA A 34 -20.96 -3.14 -2.47
C ALA A 34 -20.62 -2.39 -3.77
N VAL A 35 -20.38 -3.12 -4.87
CA VAL A 35 -20.01 -2.50 -6.15
C VAL A 35 -21.17 -2.34 -7.12
N GLY A 36 -22.42 -2.67 -6.70
CA GLY A 36 -23.63 -2.54 -7.50
C GLY A 36 -23.72 -3.55 -8.66
N LEU A 37 -23.20 -4.77 -8.49
CA LEU A 37 -23.32 -5.88 -9.42
C LEU A 37 -24.35 -6.90 -8.91
N ARG A 38 -25.47 -7.05 -9.64
CA ARG A 38 -26.54 -7.98 -9.27
C ARG A 38 -26.24 -9.45 -9.58
N SER A 39 -25.33 -9.72 -10.52
CA SER A 39 -24.98 -11.08 -10.94
C SER A 39 -23.68 -11.56 -10.28
N THR A 40 -23.75 -12.68 -9.58
CA THR A 40 -22.56 -13.35 -9.02
C THR A 40 -21.61 -13.83 -10.11
N ALA A 41 -22.11 -14.11 -11.32
CA ALA A 41 -21.27 -14.46 -12.48
C ALA A 41 -20.41 -13.28 -12.92
N SER A 42 -20.96 -12.05 -12.93
CA SER A 42 -20.21 -10.84 -13.26
C SER A 42 -19.13 -10.55 -12.20
N VAL A 43 -19.44 -10.72 -10.93
CA VAL A 43 -18.43 -10.59 -9.86
C VAL A 43 -17.33 -11.62 -10.05
N SER A 44 -17.68 -12.88 -10.27
CA SER A 44 -16.72 -13.98 -10.49
C SER A 44 -15.83 -13.74 -11.72
N TYR A 45 -16.38 -13.15 -12.78
CA TYR A 45 -15.61 -12.77 -13.98
C TYR A 45 -14.53 -11.73 -13.64
N HIS A 46 -14.90 -10.65 -12.95
CA HIS A 46 -13.96 -9.62 -12.54
C HIS A 46 -12.91 -10.14 -11.54
N LEU A 47 -13.31 -11.02 -10.61
CA LEU A 47 -12.38 -11.64 -9.68
C LEU A 47 -11.34 -12.51 -10.39
N ARG A 48 -11.74 -13.28 -11.42
CA ARG A 48 -10.79 -14.04 -12.26
C ARG A 48 -9.83 -13.10 -12.98
N GLN A 49 -10.31 -12.02 -13.58
CA GLN A 49 -9.43 -11.04 -14.21
C GLN A 49 -8.41 -10.44 -13.23
N LEU A 50 -8.80 -10.19 -11.98
CA LEU A 50 -7.90 -9.70 -10.94
C LEU A 50 -6.90 -10.78 -10.50
N GLN A 51 -7.31 -12.05 -10.48
CA GLN A 51 -6.44 -13.19 -10.20
C GLN A 51 -5.43 -13.42 -11.34
N ASP A 52 -5.89 -13.37 -12.59
CA ASP A 52 -5.04 -13.51 -13.79
C ASP A 52 -3.98 -12.40 -13.89
N LYS A 53 -4.30 -11.22 -13.33
CA LYS A 53 -3.38 -10.09 -13.21
C LYS A 53 -2.52 -10.13 -11.93
N GLY A 54 -2.59 -11.19 -11.12
CA GLY A 54 -1.84 -11.31 -9.88
C GLY A 54 -2.30 -10.38 -8.75
N LEU A 55 -3.40 -9.64 -8.93
CA LEU A 55 -3.91 -8.65 -7.96
C LEU A 55 -4.69 -9.28 -6.80
N LEU A 56 -5.13 -10.53 -6.95
CA LEU A 56 -5.80 -11.33 -5.93
C LEU A 56 -5.28 -12.77 -5.96
N GLN A 57 -5.23 -13.42 -4.82
CA GLN A 57 -4.88 -14.85 -4.72
C GLN A 57 -6.09 -15.67 -4.30
N THR A 58 -6.16 -16.90 -4.80
CA THR A 58 -7.10 -17.92 -4.31
C THR A 58 -6.35 -18.81 -3.33
N PRO A 59 -6.76 -18.90 -2.04
CA PRO A 59 -6.17 -19.87 -1.15
C PRO A 59 -6.44 -21.28 -1.68
N GLY A 60 -5.39 -22.06 -1.88
CA GLY A 60 -5.46 -23.42 -2.36
C GLY A 60 -6.06 -24.38 -1.33
N SER A 61 -7.35 -24.28 -1.01
CA SER A 61 -8.02 -25.25 -0.16
C SER A 61 -9.41 -25.59 -0.69
N LYS A 62 -9.56 -26.85 -1.07
CA LYS A 62 -10.85 -27.47 -1.38
C LYS A 62 -11.82 -27.26 -0.19
N GLY A 63 -12.95 -26.59 -0.41
CA GLY A 63 -14.10 -26.63 0.50
C GLY A 63 -14.46 -25.36 1.29
N ARG A 64 -13.77 -24.23 1.16
CA ARG A 64 -14.19 -22.98 1.84
C ARG A 64 -14.91 -22.01 0.89
N LYS A 65 -16.14 -21.60 1.29
CA LYS A 65 -16.99 -20.65 0.52
C LYS A 65 -16.45 -19.21 0.45
N ARG A 66 -15.32 -18.92 1.09
CA ARG A 66 -14.60 -17.63 1.08
C ARG A 66 -13.20 -17.86 0.54
N ALA A 67 -13.06 -17.70 -0.78
CA ALA A 67 -11.89 -18.15 -1.52
C ALA A 67 -11.08 -17.00 -2.13
N ILE A 68 -11.00 -15.86 -1.45
CA ILE A 68 -10.19 -14.73 -1.89
C ILE A 68 -9.20 -14.41 -0.77
N SER A 69 -7.95 -14.18 -1.09
CA SER A 69 -6.92 -13.76 -0.15
C SER A 69 -6.05 -12.70 -0.83
N THR A 70 -5.66 -11.73 -0.07
CA THR A 70 -4.60 -10.75 -0.45
C THR A 70 -3.21 -11.31 -0.15
N GLY A 71 -3.09 -12.56 0.30
CA GLY A 71 -1.84 -13.15 0.76
C GLY A 71 -1.45 -12.74 2.18
N VAL A 72 -2.16 -11.77 2.78
CA VAL A 72 -1.85 -11.23 4.11
C VAL A 72 -2.77 -11.85 5.14
N ARG A 73 -2.21 -12.35 6.25
CA ARG A 73 -2.96 -12.91 7.39
C ARG A 73 -3.35 -11.78 8.36
N PRO A 74 -4.45 -11.94 9.14
CA PRO A 74 -4.74 -11.04 10.25
C PRO A 74 -3.52 -10.88 11.17
N GLY A 75 -3.23 -9.65 11.58
CA GLY A 75 -2.02 -9.34 12.38
C GLY A 75 -0.71 -9.30 11.57
N GLN A 76 -0.79 -9.26 10.25
CA GLN A 76 0.35 -9.08 9.35
C GLN A 76 0.10 -7.97 8.35
N ILE A 77 1.17 -7.37 7.84
CA ILE A 77 1.15 -6.43 6.73
C ILE A 77 2.11 -6.89 5.62
N PRO A 78 1.81 -6.60 4.34
CA PRO A 78 2.70 -6.94 3.25
C PRO A 78 3.96 -6.08 3.26
N VAL A 79 5.09 -6.66 2.88
CA VAL A 79 6.32 -5.94 2.55
C VAL A 79 6.34 -5.70 1.05
N VAL A 80 6.41 -4.43 0.65
CA VAL A 80 6.45 -4.00 -0.74
C VAL A 80 7.89 -3.69 -1.12
N GLY A 81 8.40 -4.35 -2.15
CA GLY A 81 9.79 -4.18 -2.61
C GLY A 81 9.96 -3.01 -3.56
N LEU A 82 9.02 -2.82 -4.46
CA LEU A 82 9.06 -1.77 -5.48
C LEU A 82 7.71 -1.03 -5.55
N VAL A 83 7.77 0.29 -5.68
CA VAL A 83 6.60 1.11 -5.98
C VAL A 83 6.74 1.62 -7.40
N THR A 84 5.91 1.12 -8.31
CA THR A 84 5.94 1.47 -9.72
C THR A 84 4.70 2.25 -10.11
N ALA A 85 4.85 3.26 -10.97
CA ALA A 85 3.71 4.02 -11.49
C ALA A 85 2.74 3.12 -12.27
N GLY A 86 1.43 3.34 -12.05
CA GLY A 86 0.37 2.60 -12.75
C GLY A 86 0.04 1.23 -12.18
N ILE A 87 0.83 0.69 -11.25
CA ILE A 87 0.55 -0.56 -10.55
C ILE A 87 0.10 -0.23 -9.11
N PRO A 88 -1.01 -0.82 -8.61
CA PRO A 88 -1.39 -0.66 -7.21
C PRO A 88 -0.26 -1.11 -6.28
N ILE A 89 0.05 -0.29 -5.27
CA ILE A 89 1.19 -0.54 -4.34
C ILE A 89 1.09 -1.93 -3.68
N LEU A 90 -0.13 -2.36 -3.36
CA LEU A 90 -0.40 -3.65 -2.73
C LEU A 90 -0.62 -4.79 -3.76
N ALA A 91 -0.27 -4.59 -5.03
CA ALA A 91 -0.29 -5.68 -6.00
C ALA A 91 0.61 -6.83 -5.54
N VAL A 92 0.14 -8.06 -5.71
CA VAL A 92 0.86 -9.27 -5.22
C VAL A 92 2.25 -9.39 -5.83
N GLU A 93 2.42 -8.96 -7.06
CA GLU A 93 3.70 -8.97 -7.80
C GLU A 93 4.77 -8.04 -7.18
N ASN A 94 4.35 -7.06 -6.37
CA ASN A 94 5.26 -6.14 -5.67
C ASN A 94 5.57 -6.59 -4.23
N GLN A 95 4.99 -7.70 -3.76
CA GLN A 95 5.15 -8.17 -2.39
C GLN A 95 6.36 -9.09 -2.24
N GLU A 96 7.27 -8.74 -1.33
CA GLU A 96 8.44 -9.53 -0.94
C GLU A 96 8.17 -10.46 0.27
N GLY A 97 6.96 -10.42 0.84
CA GLY A 97 6.56 -11.21 2.00
C GLY A 97 5.62 -10.46 2.92
N THR A 98 5.54 -10.90 4.16
CA THR A 98 4.71 -10.27 5.21
C THR A 98 5.48 -10.17 6.52
N ILE A 99 5.15 -9.16 7.34
CA ILE A 99 5.67 -9.01 8.71
C ILE A 99 4.52 -8.89 9.70
N PRO A 100 4.70 -9.32 10.99
CA PRO A 100 3.72 -9.09 12.03
C PRO A 100 3.50 -7.58 12.26
N TRP A 101 2.24 -7.18 12.46
CA TRP A 101 1.87 -5.80 12.75
C TRP A 101 0.56 -5.75 13.53
N GLU A 102 0.59 -5.18 14.73
CA GLU A 102 -0.57 -5.05 15.63
C GLU A 102 -1.14 -3.62 15.66
N GLY A 103 -0.60 -2.71 14.80
CA GLY A 103 -1.08 -1.32 14.69
C GLY A 103 -2.26 -1.16 13.73
N ASP A 104 -2.41 0.06 13.20
CA ASP A 104 -3.50 0.42 12.28
C ASP A 104 -3.65 -0.61 11.16
N PRO A 105 -4.86 -1.10 10.85
CA PRO A 105 -5.10 -1.99 9.72
C PRO A 105 -4.83 -1.25 8.39
N GLY A 106 -4.50 -2.02 7.35
CA GLY A 106 -4.28 -1.46 6.03
C GLY A 106 -2.93 -0.82 5.78
N CYS A 107 -2.04 -0.86 6.77
CA CYS A 107 -0.65 -0.49 6.56
C CYS A 107 0.05 -1.49 5.63
N PHE A 108 1.15 -1.05 5.04
CA PHE A 108 2.13 -1.90 4.37
C PHE A 108 3.53 -1.51 4.84
N ALA A 109 4.49 -2.39 4.64
CA ALA A 109 5.89 -2.09 4.90
C ALA A 109 6.62 -1.85 3.58
N LEU A 110 7.51 -0.87 3.55
CA LEU A 110 8.38 -0.55 2.42
C LEU A 110 9.84 -0.67 2.84
N ARG A 111 10.65 -1.35 2.04
CA ARG A 111 12.09 -1.44 2.30
C ARG A 111 12.78 -0.14 1.89
N VAL A 112 13.51 0.43 2.85
CA VAL A 112 14.28 1.66 2.66
C VAL A 112 15.54 1.37 1.87
N ARG A 113 15.82 2.23 0.90
CA ARG A 113 17.08 2.25 0.14
C ARG A 113 17.70 3.63 0.23
N GLY A 114 19.01 3.67 0.47
CA GLY A 114 19.78 4.92 0.59
C GLY A 114 19.76 5.49 2.01
N GLU A 115 20.40 6.63 2.17
CA GLU A 115 20.81 7.20 3.47
C GLU A 115 20.20 8.59 3.73
N SER A 116 19.24 9.01 2.93
CA SER A 116 18.68 10.37 3.00
C SER A 116 17.94 10.67 4.31
N MET A 117 17.66 9.66 5.16
CA MET A 117 16.88 9.80 6.41
C MET A 117 17.64 9.30 7.65
N VAL A 118 18.95 9.21 7.60
CA VAL A 118 19.79 8.64 8.69
C VAL A 118 19.66 9.43 9.99
N ASN A 119 19.55 10.76 9.94
CA ASN A 119 19.40 11.60 11.13
C ASN A 119 18.00 11.48 11.77
N ALA A 120 17.04 10.93 11.05
CA ALA A 120 15.74 10.52 11.60
C ALA A 120 15.76 9.07 12.13
N GLY A 121 16.93 8.41 12.14
CA GLY A 121 17.10 7.03 12.59
C GLY A 121 16.62 5.97 11.60
N ILE A 122 16.31 6.35 10.35
CA ILE A 122 15.88 5.46 9.27
C ILE A 122 17.09 5.16 8.38
N LEU A 123 17.52 3.90 8.37
CA LEU A 123 18.72 3.46 7.65
C LEU A 123 18.36 2.62 6.42
N SER A 124 19.30 2.50 5.51
CA SER A 124 19.16 1.57 4.37
C SER A 124 18.99 0.13 4.87
N GLY A 125 18.01 -0.59 4.30
CA GLY A 125 17.62 -1.94 4.74
C GLY A 125 16.47 -1.99 5.75
N ASP A 126 16.16 -0.90 6.45
CA ASP A 126 15.00 -0.83 7.34
C ASP A 126 13.68 -1.06 6.59
N LEU A 127 12.67 -1.49 7.31
CA LEU A 127 11.29 -1.49 6.84
C LEU A 127 10.55 -0.32 7.49
N VAL A 128 10.01 0.60 6.69
CA VAL A 128 9.09 1.63 7.17
C VAL A 128 7.66 1.13 7.03
N VAL A 129 6.91 1.14 8.14
CA VAL A 129 5.47 0.84 8.13
C VAL A 129 4.72 2.09 7.71
N VAL A 130 3.92 1.98 6.66
CA VAL A 130 3.26 3.09 5.99
C VAL A 130 1.75 2.92 6.07
N ARG A 131 1.06 3.92 6.60
CA ARG A 131 -0.39 4.02 6.50
C ARG A 131 -0.74 4.74 5.20
N PRO A 132 -1.47 4.11 4.26
CA PRO A 132 -1.88 4.75 3.02
C PRO A 132 -2.77 5.96 3.27
N GLN A 133 -2.37 7.12 2.78
CA GLN A 133 -3.17 8.35 2.82
C GLN A 133 -2.57 9.41 1.90
N GLN A 134 -3.40 10.29 1.36
CA GLN A 134 -3.00 11.33 0.42
C GLN A 134 -2.73 12.69 1.08
N THR A 135 -2.80 12.75 2.41
CA THR A 135 -2.57 14.00 3.17
C THR A 135 -1.66 13.74 4.34
N ALA A 136 -0.83 14.74 4.68
CA ALA A 136 0.01 14.73 5.87
C ALA A 136 0.19 16.14 6.40
N MET A 137 0.52 16.27 7.67
CA MET A 137 0.82 17.55 8.33
C MET A 137 2.29 17.92 8.15
N ASP A 138 2.59 19.21 8.31
CA ASP A 138 3.97 19.71 8.34
C ASP A 138 4.80 18.96 9.39
N GLY A 139 6.05 18.63 9.06
CA GLY A 139 6.96 17.90 9.91
C GLY A 139 6.80 16.38 9.97
N GLN A 140 5.76 15.81 9.38
CA GLN A 140 5.58 14.36 9.36
C GLN A 140 6.50 13.66 8.35
N ILE A 141 6.94 12.44 8.68
CA ILE A 141 7.71 11.60 7.75
C ILE A 141 6.72 10.85 6.88
N VAL A 142 6.91 10.97 5.57
CA VAL A 142 6.00 10.46 4.55
C VAL A 142 6.75 9.59 3.55
N VAL A 143 6.00 8.73 2.88
CA VAL A 143 6.42 8.12 1.62
C VAL A 143 5.71 8.88 0.51
N ALA A 144 6.49 9.39 -0.43
CA ALA A 144 6.00 10.09 -1.61
C ALA A 144 6.56 9.45 -2.87
N ARG A 145 5.84 9.57 -3.98
CA ARG A 145 6.29 9.14 -5.30
C ARG A 145 6.64 10.37 -6.12
N ILE A 146 7.78 10.29 -6.79
CA ILE A 146 8.26 11.29 -7.73
C ILE A 146 8.59 10.54 -9.02
N GLY A 147 7.83 10.80 -10.09
CA GLY A 147 7.91 9.96 -11.29
C GLY A 147 7.58 8.50 -10.97
N ASP A 148 8.53 7.61 -11.21
CA ASP A 148 8.39 6.16 -10.98
C ASP A 148 9.01 5.67 -9.67
N GLU A 149 9.57 6.56 -8.85
CA GLU A 149 10.30 6.19 -7.64
C GLU A 149 9.59 6.64 -6.37
N ALA A 150 9.56 5.75 -5.37
CA ALA A 150 9.12 6.08 -4.02
C ALA A 150 10.30 6.56 -3.18
N THR A 151 10.07 7.60 -2.38
CA THR A 151 11.07 8.15 -1.47
C THR A 151 10.48 8.40 -0.08
N VAL A 152 11.30 8.25 0.96
CA VAL A 152 10.97 8.59 2.34
C VAL A 152 11.58 9.95 2.65
N LYS A 153 10.78 10.91 3.10
CA LYS A 153 11.23 12.27 3.42
C LYS A 153 10.38 12.87 4.54
N ARG A 154 10.87 13.95 5.13
CA ARG A 154 10.06 14.80 5.99
C ARG A 154 9.29 15.81 5.14
N LEU A 155 7.97 15.83 5.29
CA LEU A 155 7.14 16.82 4.63
C LEU A 155 7.33 18.19 5.30
N SER A 156 7.60 19.22 4.51
CA SER A 156 7.57 20.61 4.96
C SER A 156 6.57 21.42 4.15
N ARG A 157 5.73 22.18 4.86
CA ARG A 157 4.75 23.08 4.26
C ARG A 157 4.92 24.47 4.88
N ARG A 158 5.58 25.36 4.16
CA ARG A 158 5.84 26.75 4.63
C ARG A 158 5.56 27.75 3.52
N GLY A 159 4.84 28.83 3.84
CA GLY A 159 4.59 29.91 2.88
C GLY A 159 3.84 29.51 1.62
N GLY A 160 3.06 28.41 1.64
CA GLY A 160 2.38 27.88 0.46
C GLY A 160 3.24 26.94 -0.38
N GLU A 161 4.51 26.75 -0.04
CA GLU A 161 5.39 25.81 -0.68
C GLU A 161 5.36 24.44 -0.01
N VAL A 162 5.56 23.39 -0.79
CA VAL A 162 5.64 22.01 -0.33
C VAL A 162 7.02 21.46 -0.67
N TRP A 163 7.72 21.00 0.34
CA TRP A 163 9.06 20.43 0.23
C TRP A 163 9.12 19.05 0.88
N LEU A 164 9.89 18.17 0.28
CA LEU A 164 10.27 16.87 0.83
C LEU A 164 11.73 16.96 1.29
N LEU A 165 11.90 17.11 2.60
CA LEU A 165 13.21 17.35 3.21
C LEU A 165 13.89 16.03 3.58
N PRO A 166 15.16 15.85 3.19
CA PRO A 166 15.97 14.76 3.73
C PRO A 166 16.35 15.04 5.19
N GLU A 167 16.61 14.01 5.94
CA GLU A 167 17.25 14.04 7.26
C GLU A 167 18.71 13.56 7.15
N ASN A 168 19.43 14.14 6.20
CA ASN A 168 20.85 13.97 5.95
C ASN A 168 21.35 15.18 5.13
N PRO A 169 22.35 15.93 5.64
CA PRO A 169 22.86 17.13 4.95
C PRO A 169 23.52 16.84 3.60
N ASP A 170 23.89 15.60 3.30
CA ASP A 170 24.48 15.21 2.02
C ASP A 170 23.43 15.11 0.88
N PHE A 171 22.16 15.32 1.20
CA PHE A 171 21.06 15.24 0.24
C PHE A 171 20.30 16.57 0.17
N GLU A 172 19.92 16.96 -1.06
CA GLU A 172 19.16 18.19 -1.30
C GLU A 172 17.65 17.98 -1.06
N PRO A 173 16.96 19.05 -0.60
CA PRO A 173 15.50 19.09 -0.57
C PRO A 173 14.89 18.88 -1.95
N ILE A 174 13.75 18.19 -2.01
CA ILE A 174 13.01 17.94 -3.24
C ILE A 174 11.74 18.78 -3.27
N ASP A 175 11.44 19.43 -4.39
CA ASP A 175 10.18 20.13 -4.61
C ASP A 175 9.02 19.13 -4.55
N GLY A 176 8.12 19.32 -3.60
CA GLY A 176 7.00 18.41 -3.35
C GLY A 176 5.74 18.70 -4.17
N ARG A 177 5.75 19.71 -5.05
CA ARG A 177 4.55 20.11 -5.83
C ARG A 177 4.11 19.04 -6.82
N GLU A 178 5.06 18.28 -7.37
CA GLU A 178 4.80 17.19 -8.31
C GLU A 178 4.84 15.79 -7.66
N ALA A 179 4.98 15.74 -6.34
CA ALA A 179 5.05 14.50 -5.62
C ALA A 179 3.66 13.97 -5.23
N ASP A 180 3.39 12.72 -5.53
CA ASP A 180 2.20 12.02 -5.05
C ASP A 180 2.46 11.44 -3.66
N LEU A 181 1.69 11.90 -2.66
CA LEU A 181 1.78 11.33 -1.33
C LEU A 181 1.18 9.93 -1.31
N ILE A 182 2.00 8.93 -0.96
CA ILE A 182 1.61 7.52 -0.85
C ILE A 182 1.05 7.24 0.54
N GLY A 183 1.73 7.75 1.59
CA GLY A 183 1.28 7.52 2.95
C GLY A 183 2.20 8.11 4.02
N LEU A 184 1.73 7.95 5.25
CA LEU A 184 2.40 8.41 6.45
C LEU A 184 3.22 7.27 7.07
N VAL A 185 4.48 7.52 7.39
CA VAL A 185 5.32 6.57 8.14
C VAL A 185 4.84 6.50 9.59
N LYS A 186 4.53 5.30 10.06
CA LYS A 186 4.01 5.01 11.41
C LYS A 186 5.06 4.38 12.31
N ALA A 187 5.95 3.58 11.74
CA ALA A 187 7.00 2.88 12.48
C ALA A 187 8.19 2.57 11.57
N VAL A 188 9.31 2.27 12.18
CA VAL A 188 10.51 1.72 11.55
C VAL A 188 10.80 0.38 12.22
N ILE A 189 11.05 -0.64 11.41
CA ILE A 189 11.40 -1.98 11.88
C ILE A 189 12.77 -2.31 11.30
N ARG A 190 13.73 -2.60 12.17
CA ARG A 190 15.05 -3.06 11.80
C ARG A 190 15.24 -4.49 12.24
N MET A 191 15.54 -5.36 11.27
CA MET A 191 15.89 -6.75 11.55
C MET A 191 17.40 -6.90 11.58
N TYR A 192 17.89 -7.61 12.57
CA TYR A 192 19.30 -7.99 12.67
C TYR A 192 19.41 -9.45 12.27
N GLU A 193 20.25 -9.74 11.29
CA GLU A 193 20.63 -11.11 10.97
C GLU A 193 21.68 -11.55 12.02
N ASN A 194 21.37 -12.61 12.75
CA ASN A 194 22.30 -13.23 13.71
C ASN A 194 23.11 -14.33 13.01
#